data_a4c0ee876dd6fb504ec67c3c5695159e
#
_entry.id   a4c0ee876dd6fb504ec67c3c5695159e
#
_cell.length_a   1.000
_cell.length_b   1.000
_cell.length_c   1.000
_cell.angle_alpha   90.00
_cell.angle_beta   90.00
_cell.angle_gamma   90.00
#
_symmetry.space_group_name_H-M   'P 1'
#
loop_
_entity.id
_entity.type
_entity.pdbx_description
1 polymer ?
#
loop_
_entity_poly.entity_id
_entity_poly.type
_entity_poly.pdbx_seq_one_letter_code
_entity_poly.pdbx_strand_id
1 'polypeptide(L)'
;MSLDFLVFGPHPDDAEIGAGGLLRKMKALGHSTGVVDMTTGDMGWGTPEIRAQESAEAARILQLDVRENLDLGDCRVEDTFENRCLAAAAIRRHRPQIVLSSYYDLPIGRGLGHNDHYKTGQIVANAYNLAHLRKAPIEGEPHQAKALYFYFIPPGTRPTFIVDITGHFEDMMAAIDCHKSQFFNPERPRPEHLPSVRDYFESYARYWGWQIGVKHAQAYLSVSPLKVGDPLTLVRDVIPRP
;
A
#
# COMPACT_ATOMS: atom_id res chain seq x y z
N MET A 1 17.45 -0.26 10.78
CA MET A 1 16.91 1.12 10.80
C MET A 1 15.48 1.03 11.27
N SER A 2 15.00 1.94 12.12
CA SER A 2 13.59 1.92 12.52
C SER A 2 12.79 2.79 11.54
N LEU A 3 11.71 2.26 10.99
CA LEU A 3 10.82 2.99 10.09
C LEU A 3 9.60 3.52 10.84
N ASP A 4 9.05 4.65 10.38
CA ASP A 4 7.74 5.11 10.83
C ASP A 4 6.62 4.34 10.12
N PHE A 5 6.77 4.11 8.80
CA PHE A 5 5.77 3.44 7.96
C PHE A 5 6.39 2.31 7.16
N LEU A 6 5.75 1.14 7.17
CA LEU A 6 6.07 0.00 6.31
C LEU A 6 4.80 -0.47 5.60
N VAL A 7 4.82 -0.44 4.27
CA VAL A 7 3.69 -0.86 3.43
C VAL A 7 4.01 -2.20 2.79
N PHE A 8 3.11 -3.16 2.90
CA PHE A 8 3.18 -4.42 2.17
C PHE A 8 2.31 -4.36 0.93
N GLY A 9 2.92 -4.52 -0.25
CA GLY A 9 2.26 -4.60 -1.54
C GLY A 9 2.19 -6.03 -2.05
N PRO A 10 1.04 -6.52 -2.53
CA PRO A 10 0.94 -7.84 -3.18
C PRO A 10 1.92 -7.98 -4.33
N HIS A 11 1.95 -7.00 -5.22
CA HIS A 11 2.84 -6.92 -6.38
C HIS A 11 3.58 -5.58 -6.41
N PRO A 12 4.68 -5.50 -7.18
CA PRO A 12 5.33 -4.22 -7.46
C PRO A 12 4.41 -3.31 -8.29
N ASP A 13 3.80 -2.33 -7.71
CA ASP A 13 2.89 -1.26 -8.12
C ASP A 13 1.74 -1.02 -7.12
N ASP A 14 1.32 -2.03 -6.38
CA ASP A 14 0.18 -1.94 -5.46
C ASP A 14 0.40 -0.96 -4.30
N ALA A 15 1.62 -0.89 -3.78
CA ALA A 15 1.97 0.06 -2.73
C ALA A 15 1.91 1.51 -3.24
N GLU A 16 2.32 1.76 -4.47
CA GLU A 16 2.21 3.06 -5.14
C GLU A 16 0.75 3.46 -5.31
N ILE A 17 -0.08 2.54 -5.78
CA ILE A 17 -1.50 2.78 -5.99
C ILE A 17 -2.22 3.01 -4.65
N GLY A 18 -2.00 2.12 -3.69
CA GLY A 18 -2.73 2.11 -2.43
C GLY A 18 -2.26 3.12 -1.39
N ALA A 19 -0.96 3.46 -1.40
CA ALA A 19 -0.33 4.27 -0.36
C ALA A 19 0.73 5.26 -0.87
N GLY A 20 1.00 5.36 -2.17
CA GLY A 20 2.09 6.19 -2.72
C GLY A 20 1.99 7.66 -2.34
N GLY A 21 0.78 8.24 -2.41
CA GLY A 21 0.55 9.62 -1.99
C GLY A 21 0.77 9.83 -0.49
N LEU A 22 0.31 8.87 0.33
CA LEU A 22 0.57 8.87 1.78
C LEU A 22 2.08 8.78 2.06
N LEU A 23 2.78 7.81 1.47
CA LEU A 23 4.21 7.60 1.69
C LEU A 23 5.01 8.85 1.33
N ARG A 24 4.72 9.45 0.19
CA ARG A 24 5.39 10.67 -0.26
C ARG A 24 5.10 11.87 0.67
N LYS A 25 3.85 12.00 1.14
CA LYS A 25 3.47 13.00 2.13
C LYS A 25 4.20 12.80 3.45
N MET A 26 4.25 11.57 3.95
CA MET A 26 4.95 11.26 5.20
C MET A 26 6.44 11.56 5.08
N LYS A 27 7.04 11.26 3.94
CA LYS A 27 8.43 11.61 3.64
C LYS A 27 8.68 13.12 3.68
N ALA A 28 7.77 13.90 3.10
CA ALA A 28 7.84 15.37 3.13
C ALA A 28 7.69 15.94 4.57
N LEU A 29 7.02 15.22 5.45
CA LEU A 29 6.91 15.55 6.87
C LEU A 29 8.10 15.06 7.72
N GLY A 30 9.12 14.45 7.11
CA GLY A 30 10.34 13.99 7.79
C GLY A 30 10.26 12.57 8.36
N HIS A 31 9.20 11.80 8.05
CA HIS A 31 9.07 10.42 8.48
C HIS A 31 9.85 9.45 7.58
N SER A 32 10.26 8.33 8.14
CA SER A 32 10.89 7.23 7.41
C SER A 32 9.84 6.25 6.88
N THR A 33 10.02 5.85 5.60
CA THR A 33 9.03 5.04 4.87
C THR A 33 9.68 3.88 4.14
N GLY A 34 8.98 2.75 4.05
CA GLY A 34 9.44 1.58 3.30
C GLY A 34 8.30 0.79 2.68
N VAL A 35 8.66 -0.01 1.68
CA VAL A 35 7.76 -0.94 0.98
C VAL A 35 8.36 -2.33 0.99
N VAL A 36 7.52 -3.33 1.20
CA VAL A 36 7.80 -4.75 1.05
C VAL A 36 6.83 -5.30 0.00
N ASP A 37 7.34 -5.65 -1.17
CA ASP A 37 6.55 -6.37 -2.17
C ASP A 37 6.50 -7.86 -1.80
N MET A 38 5.32 -8.48 -1.87
CA MET A 38 5.17 -9.90 -1.51
C MET A 38 5.62 -10.82 -2.64
N THR A 39 5.50 -10.38 -3.90
CA THR A 39 5.85 -11.15 -5.10
C THR A 39 6.67 -10.31 -6.07
N THR A 40 7.27 -10.95 -7.05
CA THR A 40 7.95 -10.28 -8.17
C THR A 40 6.99 -9.79 -9.27
N GLY A 41 5.73 -10.25 -9.27
CA GLY A 41 4.74 -9.93 -10.28
C GLY A 41 5.05 -10.55 -11.65
N ASP A 42 5.76 -11.67 -11.69
CA ASP A 42 6.31 -12.29 -12.90
C ASP A 42 5.30 -13.09 -13.74
N MET A 43 4.10 -13.32 -13.21
CA MET A 43 2.98 -13.88 -13.99
C MET A 43 2.26 -12.81 -14.82
N GLY A 44 2.53 -11.53 -14.55
CA GLY A 44 2.09 -10.40 -15.35
C GLY A 44 3.01 -10.12 -16.54
N TRP A 45 3.03 -8.88 -16.99
CA TRP A 45 3.92 -8.43 -18.05
C TRP A 45 5.29 -7.98 -17.49
N GLY A 46 6.32 -8.09 -18.32
CA GLY A 46 7.69 -7.84 -17.92
C GLY A 46 8.37 -9.10 -17.37
N THR A 47 9.66 -8.98 -17.07
CA THR A 47 10.43 -10.03 -16.37
C THR A 47 10.68 -9.60 -14.93
N PRO A 48 11.07 -10.50 -14.01
CA PRO A 48 11.45 -10.13 -12.64
C PRO A 48 12.48 -8.99 -12.61
N GLU A 49 13.44 -8.96 -13.53
CA GLU A 49 14.47 -7.92 -13.61
C GLU A 49 13.88 -6.57 -14.02
N ILE A 50 12.96 -6.55 -15.02
CA ILE A 50 12.25 -5.34 -15.45
C ILE A 50 11.40 -4.81 -14.30
N ARG A 51 10.62 -5.68 -13.67
CA ARG A 51 9.78 -5.31 -12.52
C ARG A 51 10.60 -4.75 -11.35
N ALA A 52 11.77 -5.34 -11.08
CA ALA A 52 12.69 -4.85 -10.05
C ALA A 52 13.25 -3.46 -10.38
N GLN A 53 13.61 -3.20 -11.65
CA GLN A 53 14.07 -1.88 -12.09
C GLN A 53 12.95 -0.83 -12.00
N GLU A 54 11.74 -1.14 -12.45
CA GLU A 54 10.57 -0.28 -12.34
C GLU A 54 10.27 0.07 -10.86
N SER A 55 10.32 -0.93 -9.98
CA SER A 55 10.14 -0.76 -8.53
C SER A 55 11.21 0.13 -7.90
N ALA A 56 12.47 -0.04 -8.31
CA ALA A 56 13.57 0.79 -7.80
C ALA A 56 13.40 2.25 -8.21
N GLU A 57 12.94 2.51 -9.45
CA GLU A 57 12.67 3.87 -9.91
C GLU A 57 11.47 4.50 -9.19
N ALA A 58 10.39 3.75 -9.00
CA ALA A 58 9.25 4.18 -8.21
C ALA A 58 9.63 4.51 -6.76
N ALA A 59 10.48 3.67 -6.14
CA ALA A 59 11.01 3.92 -4.80
C ALA A 59 11.82 5.23 -4.74
N ARG A 60 12.59 5.54 -5.78
CA ARG A 60 13.36 6.80 -5.87
C ARG A 60 12.43 8.02 -5.96
N ILE A 61 11.34 7.95 -6.73
CA ILE A 61 10.36 9.04 -6.86
C ILE A 61 9.66 9.27 -5.52
N LEU A 62 9.20 8.20 -4.86
CA LEU A 62 8.57 8.29 -3.55
C LEU A 62 9.56 8.59 -2.41
N GLN A 63 10.87 8.57 -2.70
CA GLN A 63 11.96 8.77 -1.75
C GLN A 63 11.90 7.76 -0.58
N LEU A 64 11.59 6.50 -0.87
CA LEU A 64 11.53 5.45 0.14
C LEU A 64 12.92 5.22 0.75
N ASP A 65 12.95 4.95 2.07
CA ASP A 65 14.18 4.56 2.75
C ASP A 65 14.52 3.09 2.54
N VAL A 66 13.49 2.27 2.31
CA VAL A 66 13.62 0.82 2.08
C VAL A 66 12.62 0.38 1.01
N ARG A 67 13.06 -0.52 0.13
CA ARG A 67 12.20 -1.40 -0.68
C ARG A 67 12.82 -2.78 -0.73
N GLU A 68 12.05 -3.81 -0.41
CA GLU A 68 12.45 -5.21 -0.54
C GLU A 68 11.33 -6.06 -1.14
N ASN A 69 11.67 -7.27 -1.61
CA ASN A 69 10.72 -8.23 -2.14
C ASN A 69 10.88 -9.56 -1.41
N LEU A 70 9.76 -10.20 -1.01
CA LEU A 70 9.78 -11.50 -0.32
C LEU A 70 9.71 -12.69 -1.28
N ASP A 71 9.36 -12.47 -2.55
CA ASP A 71 9.29 -13.49 -3.61
C ASP A 71 8.48 -14.74 -3.21
N LEU A 72 7.25 -14.52 -2.73
CA LEU A 72 6.36 -15.60 -2.31
C LEU A 72 5.72 -16.36 -3.50
N GLY A 73 6.08 -15.98 -4.72
CA GLY A 73 5.54 -16.53 -5.96
C GLY A 73 4.23 -15.86 -6.39
N ASP A 74 4.28 -15.19 -7.54
CA ASP A 74 3.12 -14.47 -8.12
C ASP A 74 1.99 -15.43 -8.48
N CYS A 75 0.76 -15.00 -8.26
CA CYS A 75 -0.48 -15.80 -8.40
C CYS A 75 -0.57 -17.04 -7.50
N ARG A 76 0.39 -17.23 -6.58
CA ARG A 76 0.49 -18.40 -5.71
C ARG A 76 0.66 -18.04 -4.24
N VAL A 77 0.40 -16.79 -3.88
CA VAL A 77 0.48 -16.34 -2.49
C VAL A 77 -0.55 -17.10 -1.65
N GLU A 78 -0.07 -17.82 -0.65
CA GLU A 78 -0.89 -18.59 0.30
C GLU A 78 -0.63 -18.15 1.74
N ASP A 79 -1.69 -18.07 2.54
CA ASP A 79 -1.61 -17.70 3.95
C ASP A 79 -1.11 -18.90 4.79
N THR A 80 0.18 -19.26 4.62
CA THR A 80 0.86 -20.30 5.40
C THR A 80 1.57 -19.71 6.61
N PHE A 81 1.94 -20.56 7.56
CA PHE A 81 2.71 -20.12 8.72
C PHE A 81 4.09 -19.60 8.31
N GLU A 82 4.71 -20.21 7.32
CA GLU A 82 6.01 -19.84 6.76
C GLU A 82 5.96 -18.43 6.17
N ASN A 83 4.97 -18.15 5.33
CA ASN A 83 4.78 -16.83 4.72
C ASN A 83 4.47 -15.73 5.75
N ARG A 84 3.68 -16.08 6.79
CA ARG A 84 3.46 -15.20 7.95
C ARG A 84 4.76 -14.89 8.69
N CYS A 85 5.64 -15.89 8.85
CA CYS A 85 6.95 -15.70 9.48
C CYS A 85 7.87 -14.83 8.64
N LEU A 86 7.88 -14.96 7.31
CA LEU A 86 8.66 -14.09 6.41
C LEU A 86 8.20 -12.62 6.51
N ALA A 87 6.90 -12.36 6.44
CA ALA A 87 6.37 -11.01 6.62
C ALA A 87 6.65 -10.46 8.04
N ALA A 88 6.55 -11.29 9.08
CA ALA A 88 6.88 -10.90 10.45
C ALA A 88 8.38 -10.63 10.64
N ALA A 89 9.26 -11.35 9.93
CA ALA A 89 10.69 -11.08 9.91
C ALA A 89 11.00 -9.70 9.28
N ALA A 90 10.30 -9.33 8.20
CA ALA A 90 10.40 -7.99 7.63
C ALA A 90 9.95 -6.90 8.65
N ILE A 91 8.86 -7.13 9.37
CA ILE A 91 8.41 -6.21 10.45
C ILE A 91 9.48 -6.10 11.55
N ARG A 92 10.11 -7.21 11.97
CA ARG A 92 11.20 -7.19 12.96
C ARG A 92 12.45 -6.47 12.46
N ARG A 93 12.81 -6.66 11.20
CA ARG A 93 13.98 -6.05 10.55
C ARG A 93 13.85 -4.55 10.45
N HIS A 94 12.69 -4.08 10.01
CA HIS A 94 12.46 -2.66 9.75
C HIS A 94 11.85 -1.91 10.93
N ARG A 95 11.33 -2.62 11.92
CA ARG A 95 10.80 -2.08 13.18
C ARG A 95 9.83 -0.89 12.99
N PRO A 96 8.80 -1.00 12.13
CA PRO A 96 7.91 0.11 11.83
C PRO A 96 7.02 0.49 13.02
N GLN A 97 6.65 1.77 13.09
CA GLN A 97 5.59 2.19 14.00
C GLN A 97 4.20 1.82 13.45
N ILE A 98 4.02 1.99 12.15
CA ILE A 98 2.75 1.74 11.45
C ILE A 98 3.02 0.77 10.30
N VAL A 99 2.20 -0.27 10.22
CA VAL A 99 2.16 -1.22 9.10
C VAL A 99 0.93 -0.92 8.26
N LEU A 100 1.07 -0.95 6.93
CA LEU A 100 -0.04 -0.93 5.98
C LEU A 100 -0.01 -2.17 5.09
N SER A 101 -1.18 -2.61 4.65
CA SER A 101 -1.33 -3.73 3.73
C SER A 101 -2.59 -3.57 2.87
N SER A 102 -2.69 -4.34 1.80
CA SER A 102 -3.96 -4.52 1.10
C SER A 102 -5.03 -5.10 2.04
N TYR A 103 -6.30 -4.82 1.75
CA TYR A 103 -7.38 -5.28 2.62
C TYR A 103 -7.53 -6.80 2.56
N TYR A 104 -7.71 -7.43 3.70
CA TYR A 104 -7.67 -8.89 3.91
C TYR A 104 -8.95 -9.63 3.49
N ASP A 105 -10.00 -8.92 3.10
CA ASP A 105 -11.31 -9.48 2.72
C ASP A 105 -11.83 -8.78 1.46
N LEU A 106 -11.04 -8.86 0.37
CA LEU A 106 -11.41 -8.31 -0.93
C LEU A 106 -12.32 -9.28 -1.68
N PRO A 107 -13.38 -8.80 -2.34
CA PRO A 107 -14.21 -9.64 -3.19
C PRO A 107 -13.39 -10.20 -4.35
N ILE A 108 -13.52 -11.50 -4.62
CA ILE A 108 -12.87 -12.16 -5.76
C ILE A 108 -13.51 -11.67 -7.06
N GLY A 109 -12.68 -11.31 -8.03
CA GLY A 109 -13.15 -10.86 -9.34
C GLY A 109 -12.27 -9.78 -9.97
N ARG A 110 -12.87 -8.99 -10.87
CA ARG A 110 -12.15 -7.90 -11.55
C ARG A 110 -11.78 -6.76 -10.59
N GLY A 111 -10.66 -6.13 -10.86
CA GLY A 111 -10.16 -4.98 -10.10
C GLY A 111 -9.39 -5.41 -8.85
N LEU A 112 -9.83 -5.01 -7.67
CA LEU A 112 -9.12 -5.27 -6.40
C LEU A 112 -9.19 -6.72 -5.92
N GLY A 113 -9.96 -7.58 -6.58
CA GLY A 113 -10.27 -8.94 -6.13
C GLY A 113 -9.28 -10.03 -6.59
N HIS A 114 -8.01 -9.72 -6.77
CA HIS A 114 -6.97 -10.71 -7.06
C HIS A 114 -6.64 -11.54 -5.80
N ASN A 115 -6.38 -12.86 -5.97
CA ASN A 115 -6.07 -13.75 -4.85
C ASN A 115 -4.97 -13.19 -3.95
N ASP A 116 -3.86 -12.76 -4.53
CA ASP A 116 -2.68 -12.32 -3.79
C ASP A 116 -2.95 -11.06 -2.97
N HIS A 117 -3.91 -10.19 -3.39
CA HIS A 117 -4.27 -9.00 -2.65
C HIS A 117 -4.88 -9.34 -1.28
N TYR A 118 -5.89 -10.20 -1.22
CA TYR A 118 -6.49 -10.54 0.07
C TYR A 118 -5.61 -11.49 0.89
N LYS A 119 -4.83 -12.38 0.23
CA LYS A 119 -3.86 -13.23 0.92
C LYS A 119 -2.75 -12.41 1.57
N THR A 120 -2.23 -11.40 0.88
CA THR A 120 -1.29 -10.44 1.47
C THR A 120 -1.88 -9.79 2.72
N GLY A 121 -3.13 -9.31 2.65
CA GLY A 121 -3.82 -8.73 3.79
C GLY A 121 -3.91 -9.70 4.98
N GLN A 122 -4.26 -10.96 4.72
CA GLN A 122 -4.35 -12.01 5.74
C GLN A 122 -2.97 -12.33 6.35
N ILE A 123 -1.96 -12.53 5.51
CA ILE A 123 -0.57 -12.80 5.94
C ILE A 123 -0.07 -11.66 6.83
N VAL A 124 -0.20 -10.41 6.38
CA VAL A 124 0.32 -9.24 7.10
C VAL A 124 -0.44 -9.01 8.41
N ALA A 125 -1.76 -9.20 8.45
CA ALA A 125 -2.54 -9.13 9.69
C ALA A 125 -2.06 -10.16 10.72
N ASN A 126 -1.77 -11.38 10.29
CA ASN A 126 -1.20 -12.43 11.14
C ASN A 126 0.25 -12.10 11.54
N ALA A 127 1.08 -11.66 10.58
CA ALA A 127 2.48 -11.28 10.81
C ALA A 127 2.61 -10.13 11.82
N TYR A 128 1.72 -9.14 11.76
CA TYR A 128 1.63 -8.05 12.74
C TYR A 128 1.49 -8.59 14.18
N ASN A 129 0.64 -9.60 14.36
CA ASN A 129 0.46 -10.25 15.66
C ASN A 129 1.62 -11.18 16.04
N LEU A 130 2.30 -11.81 15.07
CA LEU A 130 3.41 -12.74 15.32
C LEU A 130 4.72 -12.00 15.63
N ALA A 131 4.95 -10.84 15.04
CA ALA A 131 6.22 -10.13 15.12
C ALA A 131 6.68 -9.78 16.54
N HIS A 132 5.78 -9.61 17.50
CA HIS A 132 6.12 -9.32 18.90
C HIS A 132 6.34 -10.57 19.77
N LEU A 133 6.01 -11.77 19.29
CA LEU A 133 6.05 -13.00 20.07
C LEU A 133 7.48 -13.51 20.19
N ARG A 134 8.07 -13.46 21.37
CA ARG A 134 9.47 -13.87 21.64
C ARG A 134 9.79 -15.32 21.28
N LYS A 135 8.81 -16.21 21.40
CA LYS A 135 8.99 -17.67 21.17
C LYS A 135 8.63 -18.09 19.75
N ALA A 136 8.13 -17.18 18.93
CA ALA A 136 7.85 -17.49 17.52
C ALA A 136 9.18 -17.73 16.77
N PRO A 137 9.26 -18.74 15.89
CA PRO A 137 10.46 -19.07 15.12
C PRO A 137 10.65 -18.07 13.96
N ILE A 138 10.83 -16.80 14.30
CA ILE A 138 10.91 -15.68 13.37
C ILE A 138 12.26 -15.00 13.58
N GLU A 139 12.97 -14.75 12.48
CA GLU A 139 14.24 -14.05 12.48
C GLU A 139 14.12 -12.64 13.07
N GLY A 140 15.14 -12.19 13.79
CA GLY A 140 15.26 -10.86 14.36
C GLY A 140 14.59 -10.70 15.73
N GLU A 141 14.93 -9.60 16.38
CA GLU A 141 14.40 -9.26 17.71
C GLU A 141 12.90 -8.92 17.64
N PRO A 142 12.09 -9.38 18.60
CA PRO A 142 10.67 -9.07 18.65
C PRO A 142 10.39 -7.58 18.51
N HIS A 143 9.36 -7.27 17.72
CA HIS A 143 8.91 -5.90 17.53
C HIS A 143 7.38 -5.82 17.49
N GLN A 144 6.82 -4.84 18.19
CA GLN A 144 5.39 -4.54 18.16
C GLN A 144 5.17 -3.20 17.47
N ALA A 145 4.66 -3.22 16.25
CA ALA A 145 4.15 -2.03 15.60
C ALA A 145 2.90 -1.50 16.34
N LYS A 146 2.67 -0.19 16.28
CA LYS A 146 1.60 0.47 17.05
C LYS A 146 0.24 0.41 16.37
N ALA A 147 0.22 0.30 15.04
CA ALA A 147 -1.01 0.27 14.26
C ALA A 147 -0.84 -0.57 12.98
N LEU A 148 -1.95 -1.14 12.54
CA LEU A 148 -2.13 -1.80 11.26
C LEU A 148 -3.30 -1.16 10.54
N TYR A 149 -3.06 -0.69 9.31
CA TYR A 149 -4.06 -0.09 8.44
C TYR A 149 -4.13 -0.82 7.10
N PHE A 150 -5.30 -0.75 6.46
CA PHE A 150 -5.54 -1.40 5.18
C PHE A 150 -5.93 -0.38 4.12
N TYR A 151 -5.35 -0.54 2.93
CA TYR A 151 -5.72 0.15 1.70
C TYR A 151 -6.50 -0.80 0.76
N PHE A 152 -6.91 -0.37 -0.42
CA PHE A 152 -7.80 -1.10 -1.33
C PHE A 152 -9.11 -1.50 -0.66
N ILE A 153 -9.73 -0.54 0.00
CA ILE A 153 -11.01 -0.75 0.69
C ILE A 153 -12.09 -1.06 -0.35
N PRO A 154 -12.88 -2.16 -0.16
CA PRO A 154 -13.95 -2.53 -1.09
C PRO A 154 -14.97 -1.42 -1.26
N PRO A 155 -15.58 -1.27 -2.47
CA PRO A 155 -16.67 -0.34 -2.70
C PRO A 155 -17.79 -0.52 -1.67
N GLY A 156 -18.29 0.58 -1.11
CA GLY A 156 -19.33 0.58 -0.08
C GLY A 156 -18.80 0.42 1.35
N THR A 157 -17.55 0.08 1.55
CA THR A 157 -16.93 0.07 2.88
C THR A 157 -16.60 1.49 3.33
N ARG A 158 -17.02 1.83 4.55
CA ARG A 158 -16.71 3.14 5.13
C ARG A 158 -15.26 3.15 5.62
N PRO A 159 -14.39 4.06 5.15
CA PRO A 159 -13.04 4.17 5.66
C PRO A 159 -13.03 4.63 7.12
N THR A 160 -12.01 4.24 7.87
CA THR A 160 -11.80 4.75 9.23
C THR A 160 -11.24 6.17 9.20
N PHE A 161 -10.35 6.45 8.25
CA PHE A 161 -9.80 7.78 8.00
C PHE A 161 -9.40 7.96 6.53
N ILE A 162 -9.31 9.22 6.12
CA ILE A 162 -8.93 9.60 4.76
C ILE A 162 -7.80 10.62 4.88
N VAL A 163 -6.77 10.47 4.07
CA VAL A 163 -5.59 11.34 4.06
C VAL A 163 -5.59 12.19 2.80
N ASP A 164 -5.54 13.51 2.98
CA ASP A 164 -5.31 14.46 1.90
C ASP A 164 -3.92 14.26 1.29
N ILE A 165 -3.87 13.93 0.00
CA ILE A 165 -2.66 13.76 -0.79
C ILE A 165 -2.56 14.78 -1.93
N THR A 166 -3.33 15.86 -1.90
CA THR A 166 -3.42 16.82 -3.02
C THR A 166 -2.05 17.31 -3.48
N GLY A 167 -1.15 17.64 -2.53
CA GLY A 167 0.20 18.10 -2.83
C GLY A 167 1.19 17.01 -3.25
N HIS A 168 0.77 15.73 -3.23
CA HIS A 168 1.64 14.56 -3.49
C HIS A 168 1.02 13.58 -4.50
N PHE A 169 -0.11 13.96 -5.12
CA PHE A 169 -0.77 13.14 -6.12
C PHE A 169 0.09 12.96 -7.38
N GLU A 170 0.79 14.02 -7.82
CA GLU A 170 1.65 13.95 -8.99
C GLU A 170 2.88 13.05 -8.74
N ASP A 171 3.45 13.07 -7.54
CA ASP A 171 4.54 12.16 -7.16
C ASP A 171 4.04 10.70 -7.16
N MET A 172 2.83 10.44 -6.65
CA MET A 172 2.19 9.13 -6.69
C MET A 172 2.00 8.66 -8.13
N MET A 173 1.46 9.51 -9.01
CA MET A 173 1.27 9.17 -10.41
C MET A 173 2.60 8.91 -11.13
N ALA A 174 3.62 9.72 -10.89
CA ALA A 174 4.93 9.50 -11.45
C ALA A 174 5.56 8.17 -11.00
N ALA A 175 5.30 7.74 -9.76
CA ALA A 175 5.75 6.43 -9.27
C ALA A 175 4.97 5.28 -9.95
N ILE A 176 3.65 5.42 -10.12
CA ILE A 176 2.84 4.45 -10.87
C ILE A 176 3.32 4.35 -12.34
N ASP A 177 3.63 5.48 -12.97
CA ASP A 177 4.11 5.55 -14.35
C ASP A 177 5.48 4.86 -14.57
N CYS A 178 6.23 4.57 -13.50
CA CYS A 178 7.45 3.76 -13.58
C CYS A 178 7.16 2.31 -13.97
N HIS A 179 6.01 1.77 -13.59
CA HIS A 179 5.60 0.38 -13.88
C HIS A 179 5.08 0.23 -15.31
N LYS A 180 5.94 0.57 -16.28
CA LYS A 180 5.61 0.62 -17.72
C LYS A 180 5.18 -0.73 -18.26
N SER A 181 5.82 -1.81 -17.81
CA SER A 181 5.46 -3.16 -18.22
C SER A 181 4.00 -3.49 -17.91
N GLN A 182 3.42 -2.93 -16.86
CA GLN A 182 2.05 -3.18 -16.43
C GLN A 182 1.04 -2.23 -17.07
N PHE A 183 1.33 -0.94 -17.12
CA PHE A 183 0.36 0.08 -17.48
C PHE A 183 0.50 0.62 -18.90
N PHE A 184 1.69 0.51 -19.49
CA PHE A 184 2.02 1.11 -20.79
C PHE A 184 2.66 0.11 -21.75
N ASN A 185 2.40 -1.17 -21.59
CA ASN A 185 2.94 -2.20 -22.46
C ASN A 185 2.38 -2.06 -23.88
N PRO A 186 3.24 -1.84 -24.92
CA PRO A 186 2.78 -1.70 -26.30
C PRO A 186 2.16 -2.97 -26.89
N GLU A 187 2.49 -4.15 -26.34
CA GLU A 187 1.88 -5.44 -26.74
C GLU A 187 0.46 -5.58 -26.21
N ARG A 188 0.05 -4.76 -25.25
CA ARG A 188 -1.28 -4.70 -24.69
C ARG A 188 -1.81 -3.27 -24.67
N PRO A 189 -2.09 -2.66 -25.83
CA PRO A 189 -2.59 -1.30 -25.87
C PRO A 189 -3.94 -1.22 -25.14
N ARG A 190 -4.10 -0.16 -24.37
CA ARG A 190 -5.35 0.10 -23.67
C ARG A 190 -6.42 0.47 -24.70
N PRO A 191 -7.62 -0.15 -24.69
CA PRO A 191 -8.70 0.23 -25.59
C PRO A 191 -9.07 1.71 -25.45
N GLU A 192 -9.24 2.41 -26.58
CA GLU A 192 -9.52 3.87 -26.62
C GLU A 192 -10.78 4.29 -25.86
N HIS A 193 -11.78 3.40 -25.77
CA HIS A 193 -13.02 3.68 -25.05
C HIS A 193 -12.88 3.60 -23.52
N LEU A 194 -11.75 3.14 -23.00
CA LEU A 194 -11.49 3.10 -21.56
C LEU A 194 -10.74 4.37 -21.10
N PRO A 195 -11.00 4.83 -19.85
CA PRO A 195 -10.24 5.93 -19.27
C PRO A 195 -8.74 5.66 -19.32
N SER A 196 -7.91 6.69 -19.46
CA SER A 196 -6.46 6.51 -19.35
C SER A 196 -6.07 5.95 -17.96
N VAL A 197 -4.84 5.45 -17.82
CA VAL A 197 -4.33 4.99 -16.51
C VAL A 197 -4.43 6.12 -15.50
N ARG A 198 -4.04 7.34 -15.91
CA ARG A 198 -4.13 8.52 -15.06
C ARG A 198 -5.58 8.83 -14.67
N ASP A 199 -6.52 8.88 -15.61
CA ASP A 199 -7.93 9.18 -15.32
C ASP A 199 -8.54 8.16 -14.36
N TYR A 200 -8.14 6.89 -14.49
CA TYR A 200 -8.60 5.82 -13.61
C TYR A 200 -8.17 6.10 -12.16
N PHE A 201 -6.88 6.32 -11.91
CA PHE A 201 -6.38 6.56 -10.55
C PHE A 201 -6.78 7.93 -10.01
N GLU A 202 -6.84 8.96 -10.87
CA GLU A 202 -7.28 10.29 -10.46
C GLU A 202 -8.77 10.28 -10.06
N SER A 203 -9.64 9.56 -10.77
CA SER A 203 -11.05 9.46 -10.40
C SER A 203 -11.24 8.85 -9.01
N TYR A 204 -10.44 7.84 -8.67
CA TYR A 204 -10.47 7.21 -7.35
C TYR A 204 -9.97 8.16 -6.24
N ALA A 205 -8.86 8.86 -6.49
CA ALA A 205 -8.33 9.84 -5.54
C ALA A 205 -9.27 11.05 -5.35
N ARG A 206 -9.95 11.49 -6.41
CA ARG A 206 -10.98 12.55 -6.35
C ARG A 206 -12.24 12.11 -5.61
N TYR A 207 -12.66 10.86 -5.76
CA TYR A 207 -13.80 10.31 -5.01
C TYR A 207 -13.57 10.40 -3.51
N TRP A 208 -12.38 10.04 -3.03
CA TRP A 208 -12.04 10.18 -1.62
C TRP A 208 -11.79 11.63 -1.22
N GLY A 209 -11.17 12.42 -2.09
CA GLY A 209 -10.95 13.85 -1.85
C GLY A 209 -12.25 14.63 -1.65
N TRP A 210 -13.25 14.35 -2.48
CA TRP A 210 -14.56 14.98 -2.36
C TRP A 210 -15.21 14.77 -0.98
N GLN A 211 -15.02 13.60 -0.36
CA GLN A 211 -15.62 13.30 0.94
C GLN A 211 -15.04 14.12 2.10
N ILE A 212 -13.84 14.64 1.95
CA ILE A 212 -13.16 15.46 2.98
C ILE A 212 -12.86 16.89 2.50
N GLY A 213 -13.33 17.27 1.30
CA GLY A 213 -13.23 18.65 0.79
C GLY A 213 -11.85 19.01 0.24
N VAL A 214 -11.09 18.04 -0.28
CA VAL A 214 -9.79 18.24 -0.92
C VAL A 214 -9.80 17.69 -2.34
N LYS A 215 -8.79 18.02 -3.14
CA LYS A 215 -8.74 17.60 -4.54
C LYS A 215 -8.46 16.11 -4.69
N HIS A 216 -7.48 15.59 -3.96
CA HIS A 216 -7.07 14.19 -4.03
C HIS A 216 -6.83 13.63 -2.64
N ALA A 217 -7.30 12.40 -2.38
CA ALA A 217 -7.09 11.72 -1.11
C ALA A 217 -6.95 10.21 -1.28
N GLN A 218 -6.40 9.57 -0.26
CA GLN A 218 -6.36 8.12 -0.11
C GLN A 218 -7.06 7.71 1.18
N ALA A 219 -7.80 6.59 1.14
CA ALA A 219 -8.64 6.12 2.23
C ALA A 219 -8.10 4.83 2.85
N TYR A 220 -8.24 4.73 4.16
CA TYR A 220 -7.70 3.64 4.96
C TYR A 220 -8.71 3.09 5.96
N LEU A 221 -8.59 1.80 6.24
CA LEU A 221 -9.35 1.10 7.26
C LEU A 221 -8.44 0.70 8.41
N SER A 222 -8.91 0.92 9.64
CA SER A 222 -8.35 0.32 10.86
C SER A 222 -9.36 -0.68 11.42
N VAL A 223 -8.90 -1.86 11.82
CA VAL A 223 -9.77 -2.83 12.52
C VAL A 223 -10.01 -2.45 13.98
N SER A 224 -9.20 -1.56 14.53
CA SER A 224 -9.33 -1.06 15.88
C SER A 224 -9.74 0.41 15.88
N PRO A 225 -10.53 0.87 16.88
CA PRO A 225 -10.81 2.29 17.04
C PRO A 225 -9.52 3.12 17.15
N LEU A 226 -9.50 4.29 16.50
CA LEU A 226 -8.38 5.21 16.61
C LEU A 226 -8.44 5.97 17.94
N LYS A 227 -7.33 5.96 18.69
CA LYS A 227 -7.19 6.79 19.90
C LYS A 227 -6.93 8.22 19.49
N VAL A 228 -7.84 9.13 19.83
CA VAL A 228 -7.71 10.56 19.57
C VAL A 228 -7.41 11.26 20.90
N GLY A 229 -6.31 11.98 20.95
CA GLY A 229 -5.91 12.75 22.13
C GLY A 229 -6.67 14.08 22.24
N ASP A 230 -6.83 14.76 21.14
CA ASP A 230 -7.58 16.02 21.03
C ASP A 230 -8.55 15.95 19.85
N PRO A 231 -9.88 15.92 20.10
CA PRO A 231 -10.88 15.90 19.04
C PRO A 231 -10.87 17.11 18.11
N LEU A 232 -10.31 18.24 18.52
CA LEU A 232 -10.19 19.42 17.66
C LEU A 232 -9.27 19.18 16.46
N THR A 233 -8.32 18.25 16.56
CA THR A 233 -7.47 17.85 15.42
C THR A 233 -8.24 17.14 14.31
N LEU A 234 -9.47 16.73 14.56
CA LEU A 234 -10.38 16.08 13.60
C LEU A 234 -11.40 17.07 12.99
N VAL A 235 -11.38 18.33 13.38
CA VAL A 235 -12.30 19.33 12.83
C VAL A 235 -11.93 19.60 11.38
N ARG A 236 -12.94 19.57 10.50
CA ARG A 236 -12.80 19.90 9.09
C ARG A 236 -13.02 21.40 8.90
N ASP A 237 -12.34 21.96 7.90
CA ASP A 237 -12.74 23.25 7.37
C ASP A 237 -14.17 23.17 6.82
N VAL A 238 -14.95 24.23 7.04
CA VAL A 238 -16.30 24.32 6.47
C VAL A 238 -16.17 24.43 4.96
N ILE A 239 -16.59 23.39 4.23
CA ILE A 239 -16.63 23.43 2.77
C ILE A 239 -17.83 24.30 2.38
N PRO A 240 -17.64 25.41 1.68
CA PRO A 240 -18.76 26.16 1.11
C PRO A 240 -19.55 25.23 0.20
N ARG A 241 -20.86 25.15 0.41
CA ARG A 241 -21.72 24.44 -0.55
C ARG A 241 -21.76 25.27 -1.85
N PRO A 242 -21.69 24.61 -3.03
CA PRO A 242 -21.80 25.28 -4.30
C PRO A 242 -23.17 25.94 -4.45
#